data_29925e5d6f947803b2c9562538050019
#
_entry.id   29925e5d6f947803b2c9562538050019
#
_cell.length_a   1.000
_cell.length_b   1.000
_cell.length_c   1.000
_cell.angle_alpha   90.00
_cell.angle_beta   90.00
_cell.angle_gamma   90.00
#
_symmetry.space_group_name_H-M   'P 1'
#
loop_
_entity.id
_entity.type
_entity.pdbx_description
1 polymer ?
#
loop_
_entity_poly.entity_id
_entity_poly.type
_entity_poly.pdbx_seq_one_letter_code
_entity_poly.pdbx_strand_id
1 'polypeptide(L)'
;MPKKKTAATKQKKLPRIKPINNFALLMVLSVFQLLSGSAAAGGTGTFEVKVLLCTLALIVLEWLYVSVFYFAMHRRNFELEFIAFFLSGVGIAVIGSIKPDDAFKQLLMLIAGVIGFIVLVFLMGDVDLCMRLRLPVAV
;
A
#
# COMPACT_ATOMS: atom_id res chain seq x y z
N MET A 1 -55.92 25.62 10.77
CA MET A 1 -54.48 25.31 10.90
C MET A 1 -54.07 24.38 9.77
N PRO A 2 -53.23 24.79 8.82
CA PRO A 2 -52.87 23.94 7.68
C PRO A 2 -51.70 23.04 8.08
N LYS A 3 -51.89 21.72 7.88
CA LYS A 3 -50.84 20.68 8.07
C LYS A 3 -49.75 20.83 7.03
N LYS A 4 -48.52 21.20 7.45
CA LYS A 4 -47.28 21.17 6.65
C LYS A 4 -46.98 19.72 6.26
N LYS A 5 -47.14 19.37 4.98
CA LYS A 5 -46.61 18.14 4.39
C LYS A 5 -45.08 18.27 4.27
N THR A 6 -44.38 17.59 5.16
CA THR A 6 -42.92 17.43 5.07
C THR A 6 -42.60 16.60 3.83
N ALA A 7 -42.02 17.22 2.84
CA ALA A 7 -41.51 16.55 1.64
C ALA A 7 -40.34 15.66 2.06
N ALA A 8 -40.58 14.36 2.15
CA ALA A 8 -39.53 13.36 2.34
C ALA A 8 -38.62 13.36 1.09
N THR A 9 -37.47 13.98 1.19
CA THR A 9 -36.41 13.95 0.18
C THR A 9 -35.99 12.49 -0.02
N LYS A 10 -36.42 11.88 -1.13
CA LYS A 10 -35.95 10.57 -1.57
C LYS A 10 -34.43 10.63 -1.72
N GLN A 11 -33.68 10.20 -0.71
CA GLN A 11 -32.23 9.96 -0.84
C GLN A 11 -32.05 8.93 -1.96
N LYS A 12 -31.48 9.37 -3.08
CA LYS A 12 -31.09 8.54 -4.20
C LYS A 12 -30.04 7.56 -3.68
N LYS A 13 -30.40 6.29 -3.49
CA LYS A 13 -29.46 5.22 -3.14
C LYS A 13 -28.36 5.21 -4.18
N LEU A 14 -27.18 5.69 -3.80
CA LEU A 14 -25.96 5.53 -4.60
C LEU A 14 -25.75 4.04 -4.92
N PRO A 15 -25.36 3.70 -6.15
CA PRO A 15 -25.10 2.31 -6.51
C PRO A 15 -24.03 1.76 -5.56
N ARG A 16 -24.32 0.63 -4.90
CA ARG A 16 -23.33 -0.10 -4.10
C ARG A 16 -22.26 -0.62 -5.07
N ILE A 17 -21.12 0.05 -5.10
CA ILE A 17 -19.93 -0.44 -5.77
C ILE A 17 -19.53 -1.74 -5.06
N LYS A 18 -19.51 -2.86 -5.79
CA LYS A 18 -19.07 -4.15 -5.22
C LYS A 18 -17.62 -3.98 -4.78
N PRO A 19 -17.24 -4.43 -3.58
CA PRO A 19 -15.84 -4.39 -3.15
C PRO A 19 -15.00 -5.18 -4.16
N ILE A 20 -13.98 -4.55 -4.71
CA ILE A 20 -13.03 -5.19 -5.61
C ILE A 20 -12.30 -6.28 -4.81
N ASN A 21 -12.12 -7.44 -5.40
CA ASN A 21 -11.41 -8.52 -4.74
C ASN A 21 -9.94 -8.11 -4.54
N ASN A 22 -9.51 -7.99 -3.28
CA ASN A 22 -8.15 -7.58 -2.92
C ASN A 22 -7.07 -8.44 -3.60
N PHE A 23 -7.32 -9.75 -3.76
CA PHE A 23 -6.39 -10.64 -4.43
C PHE A 23 -6.29 -10.36 -5.93
N ALA A 24 -7.38 -9.98 -6.60
CA ALA A 24 -7.35 -9.60 -8.01
C ALA A 24 -6.54 -8.30 -8.19
N LEU A 25 -6.72 -7.33 -7.29
CA LEU A 25 -5.96 -6.09 -7.28
C LEU A 25 -4.46 -6.35 -7.07
N LEU A 26 -4.12 -7.22 -6.11
CA LEU A 26 -2.74 -7.63 -5.83
C LEU A 26 -2.09 -8.29 -7.05
N MET A 27 -2.82 -9.18 -7.76
CA MET A 27 -2.34 -9.81 -8.99
C MET A 27 -2.06 -8.79 -10.09
N VAL A 28 -2.99 -7.86 -10.33
CA VAL A 28 -2.80 -6.80 -11.34
C VAL A 28 -1.59 -5.93 -10.98
N LEU A 29 -1.44 -5.59 -9.70
CA LEU A 29 -0.31 -4.81 -9.21
C LEU A 29 1.02 -5.55 -9.42
N SER A 30 1.08 -6.84 -9.08
CA SER A 30 2.27 -7.69 -9.28
C SER A 30 2.67 -7.79 -10.76
N VAL A 31 1.69 -7.97 -11.66
CA VAL A 31 1.95 -8.01 -13.11
C VAL A 31 2.49 -6.67 -13.60
N PHE A 32 1.90 -5.55 -13.17
CA PHE A 32 2.38 -4.22 -13.52
C PHE A 32 3.83 -4.00 -13.04
N GLN A 33 4.13 -4.38 -11.81
CA GLN A 33 5.48 -4.24 -11.24
C GLN A 33 6.50 -5.11 -11.96
N LEU A 34 6.15 -6.36 -12.33
CA LEU A 34 7.03 -7.21 -13.12
C LEU A 34 7.34 -6.60 -14.49
N LEU A 35 6.33 -6.06 -15.17
CA LEU A 35 6.51 -5.40 -16.46
C LEU A 35 7.37 -4.13 -16.33
N SER A 36 7.08 -3.27 -15.37
CA SER A 36 7.84 -2.04 -15.15
C SER A 36 9.27 -2.32 -14.69
N GLY A 37 9.47 -3.29 -13.79
CA GLY A 37 10.79 -3.71 -13.32
C GLY A 37 11.64 -4.36 -14.42
N SER A 38 11.05 -5.19 -15.28
CA SER A 38 11.76 -5.77 -16.42
C SER A 38 12.15 -4.72 -17.46
N ALA A 39 11.26 -3.74 -17.72
CA ALA A 39 11.56 -2.61 -18.60
C ALA A 39 12.69 -1.73 -18.02
N ALA A 40 12.66 -1.46 -16.71
CA ALA A 40 13.71 -0.72 -16.02
C ALA A 40 15.06 -1.45 -16.05
N ALA A 41 15.05 -2.78 -15.85
CA ALA A 41 16.25 -3.61 -15.90
C ALA A 41 16.91 -3.66 -17.29
N GLY A 42 16.13 -3.53 -18.36
CA GLY A 42 16.63 -3.50 -19.75
C GLY A 42 16.96 -2.10 -20.28
N GLY A 43 16.54 -1.04 -19.56
CA GLY A 43 16.62 0.35 -20.05
C GLY A 43 18.02 0.94 -20.14
N THR A 44 19.01 0.38 -19.44
CA THR A 44 20.40 0.87 -19.39
C THR A 44 21.32 0.28 -20.47
N GLY A 45 20.77 -0.52 -21.41
CA GLY A 45 21.53 -1.21 -22.45
C GLY A 45 22.25 -2.50 -21.99
N THR A 46 22.41 -2.69 -20.69
CA THR A 46 22.82 -3.94 -20.04
C THR A 46 21.72 -4.39 -19.10
N PHE A 47 21.38 -5.68 -19.13
CA PHE A 47 20.31 -6.18 -18.26
C PHE A 47 20.76 -6.22 -16.81
N GLU A 48 20.20 -5.33 -15.99
CA GLU A 48 20.53 -5.19 -14.56
C GLU A 48 19.69 -6.11 -13.69
N VAL A 49 20.24 -7.28 -13.38
CA VAL A 49 19.59 -8.30 -12.53
C VAL A 49 19.25 -7.74 -11.14
N LYS A 50 20.01 -6.78 -10.63
CA LYS A 50 19.75 -6.14 -9.32
C LYS A 50 18.37 -5.48 -9.27
N VAL A 51 17.98 -4.76 -10.33
CA VAL A 51 16.69 -4.08 -10.41
C VAL A 51 15.55 -5.10 -10.42
N LEU A 52 15.71 -6.18 -11.17
CA LEU A 52 14.73 -7.25 -11.20
C LEU A 52 14.57 -7.92 -9.82
N LEU A 53 15.68 -8.18 -9.13
CA LEU A 53 15.66 -8.73 -7.76
C LEU A 53 14.96 -7.79 -6.78
N CYS A 54 15.19 -6.48 -6.86
CA CYS A 54 14.49 -5.49 -6.03
C CYS A 54 12.98 -5.49 -6.31
N THR A 55 12.59 -5.61 -7.57
CA THR A 55 11.16 -5.69 -7.96
C THR A 55 10.51 -6.98 -7.45
N LEU A 56 11.18 -8.12 -7.56
CA LEU A 56 10.69 -9.39 -7.01
C LEU A 56 10.57 -9.34 -5.48
N ALA A 57 11.56 -8.75 -4.80
CA ALA A 57 11.51 -8.57 -3.35
C ALA A 57 10.35 -7.66 -2.92
N LEU A 58 10.04 -6.62 -3.69
CA LEU A 58 8.87 -5.77 -3.46
C LEU A 58 7.58 -6.58 -3.58
N ILE A 59 7.41 -7.37 -4.64
CA ILE A 59 6.22 -8.22 -4.84
C ILE A 59 6.04 -9.20 -3.68
N VAL A 60 7.12 -9.86 -3.25
CA VAL A 60 7.08 -10.78 -2.10
C VAL A 60 6.67 -10.04 -0.83
N LEU A 61 7.21 -8.84 -0.60
CA LEU A 61 6.85 -8.00 0.55
C LEU A 61 5.35 -7.65 0.56
N GLU A 62 4.77 -7.29 -0.60
CA GLU A 62 3.35 -6.98 -0.75
C GLU A 62 2.46 -8.17 -0.43
N TRP A 63 2.79 -9.35 -1.00
CA TRP A 63 2.05 -10.57 -0.74
C TRP A 63 2.12 -10.97 0.73
N LEU A 64 3.29 -10.85 1.34
CA LEU A 64 3.49 -11.14 2.75
C LEU A 64 2.70 -10.16 3.62
N TYR A 65 2.77 -8.85 3.32
CA TYR A 65 2.05 -7.81 4.04
C TYR A 65 0.53 -8.06 4.01
N VAL A 66 -0.05 -8.20 2.81
CA VAL A 66 -1.49 -8.41 2.63
C VAL A 66 -1.94 -9.71 3.31
N SER A 67 -1.16 -10.79 3.20
CA SER A 67 -1.47 -12.07 3.85
C SER A 67 -1.48 -11.95 5.36
N VAL A 68 -0.46 -11.34 5.95
CA VAL A 68 -0.35 -11.17 7.42
C VAL A 68 -1.54 -10.35 7.93
N PHE A 69 -1.84 -9.20 7.32
CA PHE A 69 -2.93 -8.34 7.78
C PHE A 69 -4.32 -8.95 7.52
N TYR A 70 -4.47 -9.71 6.44
CA TYR A 70 -5.72 -10.43 6.16
C TYR A 70 -6.00 -11.51 7.21
N PHE A 71 -4.99 -12.32 7.56
CA PHE A 71 -5.16 -13.42 8.51
C PHE A 71 -5.11 -12.95 9.98
N ALA A 72 -4.22 -12.01 10.34
CA ALA A 72 -4.04 -11.58 11.73
C ALA A 72 -5.10 -10.58 12.19
N MET A 73 -5.47 -9.61 11.35
CA MET A 73 -6.35 -8.52 11.74
C MET A 73 -7.75 -8.59 11.10
N HIS A 74 -8.03 -9.60 10.25
CA HIS A 74 -9.31 -9.74 9.51
C HIS A 74 -9.70 -8.45 8.75
N ARG A 75 -8.72 -7.64 8.41
CA ARG A 75 -8.90 -6.39 7.63
C ARG A 75 -9.27 -6.74 6.19
N ARG A 76 -10.26 -6.01 5.64
CA ARG A 76 -10.74 -6.22 4.27
C ARG A 76 -10.44 -5.07 3.34
N ASN A 77 -10.09 -3.90 3.86
CA ASN A 77 -9.83 -2.70 3.07
C ASN A 77 -8.32 -2.40 3.07
N PHE A 78 -7.70 -2.56 1.90
CA PHE A 78 -6.26 -2.34 1.66
C PHE A 78 -6.01 -1.31 0.54
N GLU A 79 -6.99 -0.44 0.27
CA GLU A 79 -6.91 0.49 -0.87
C GLU A 79 -5.72 1.45 -0.76
N LEU A 80 -5.46 1.99 0.43
CA LEU A 80 -4.34 2.89 0.68
C LEU A 80 -2.99 2.18 0.55
N GLU A 81 -2.90 0.98 1.07
CA GLU A 81 -1.70 0.15 1.00
C GLU A 81 -1.36 -0.20 -0.44
N PHE A 82 -2.36 -0.55 -1.26
CA PHE A 82 -2.15 -0.82 -2.69
C PHE A 82 -1.63 0.42 -3.45
N ILE A 83 -2.16 1.61 -3.15
CA ILE A 83 -1.65 2.86 -3.74
C ILE A 83 -0.20 3.11 -3.31
N ALA A 84 0.11 2.91 -2.03
CA ALA A 84 1.47 3.09 -1.52
C ALA A 84 2.46 2.12 -2.19
N PHE A 85 2.12 0.84 -2.33
CA PHE A 85 2.94 -0.15 -3.01
C PHE A 85 3.07 0.12 -4.50
N PHE A 86 1.99 0.57 -5.17
CA PHE A 86 2.05 0.98 -6.57
C PHE A 86 3.06 2.11 -6.76
N LEU A 87 2.98 3.18 -5.97
CA LEU A 87 3.91 4.31 -6.03
C LEU A 87 5.35 3.89 -5.73
N SER A 88 5.53 2.99 -4.76
CA SER A 88 6.85 2.44 -4.43
C SER A 88 7.42 1.62 -5.58
N GLY A 89 6.60 0.82 -6.26
CA GLY A 89 7.00 0.05 -7.45
C GLY A 89 7.45 0.95 -8.60
N VAL A 90 6.68 2.02 -8.87
CA VAL A 90 7.06 3.03 -9.86
C VAL A 90 8.38 3.71 -9.45
N GLY A 91 8.55 4.06 -8.17
CA GLY A 91 9.78 4.66 -7.64
C GLY A 91 11.01 3.78 -7.84
N ILE A 92 10.90 2.48 -7.53
CA ILE A 92 11.99 1.51 -7.74
C ILE A 92 12.30 1.35 -9.23
N ALA A 93 11.29 1.29 -10.11
CA ALA A 93 11.49 1.18 -11.55
C ALA A 93 12.20 2.42 -12.12
N VAL A 94 11.79 3.63 -11.72
CA VAL A 94 12.41 4.89 -12.17
C VAL A 94 13.86 5.00 -11.67
N ILE A 95 14.12 4.74 -10.38
CA ILE A 95 15.46 4.80 -9.83
C ILE A 95 16.32 3.69 -10.43
N GLY A 96 15.79 2.49 -10.59
CA GLY A 96 16.48 1.36 -11.19
C GLY A 96 16.92 1.60 -12.64
N SER A 97 16.12 2.37 -13.42
CA SER A 97 16.49 2.73 -14.80
C SER A 97 17.61 3.78 -14.88
N ILE A 98 17.82 4.60 -13.83
CA ILE A 98 18.82 5.68 -13.82
C ILE A 98 20.09 5.22 -13.07
N LYS A 99 19.90 4.64 -11.88
CA LYS A 99 20.98 4.18 -10.98
C LYS A 99 20.59 2.86 -10.32
N PRO A 100 20.95 1.72 -10.93
CA PRO A 100 20.56 0.39 -10.41
C PRO A 100 21.01 0.12 -8.97
N ASP A 101 22.15 0.66 -8.55
CA ASP A 101 22.65 0.48 -7.17
C ASP A 101 21.82 1.22 -6.11
N ASP A 102 21.15 2.30 -6.48
CA ASP A 102 20.29 3.04 -5.57
C ASP A 102 18.89 2.41 -5.43
N ALA A 103 18.48 1.54 -6.36
CA ALA A 103 17.24 0.78 -6.26
C ALA A 103 17.17 -0.08 -4.97
N PHE A 104 18.31 -0.66 -4.57
CA PHE A 104 18.40 -1.44 -3.33
C PHE A 104 18.24 -0.56 -2.08
N LYS A 105 18.78 0.65 -2.07
CA LYS A 105 18.58 1.60 -0.96
C LYS A 105 17.12 2.01 -0.84
N GLN A 106 16.45 2.23 -1.98
CA GLN A 106 15.02 2.54 -2.01
C GLN A 106 14.17 1.40 -1.44
N LEU A 107 14.51 0.15 -1.77
CA LEU A 107 13.84 -1.03 -1.21
C LEU A 107 14.04 -1.11 0.32
N LEU A 108 15.24 -0.85 0.83
CA LEU A 108 15.50 -0.82 2.27
C LEU A 108 14.69 0.26 2.99
N MET A 109 14.59 1.47 2.42
CA MET A 109 13.76 2.54 2.97
C MET A 109 12.28 2.17 2.97
N LEU A 110 11.80 1.48 1.93
CA LEU A 110 10.44 0.98 1.88
C LEU A 110 10.17 -0.05 3.00
N ILE A 111 11.05 -1.01 3.18
CA ILE A 111 10.95 -2.02 4.26
C ILE A 111 10.91 -1.33 5.62
N ALA A 112 11.77 -0.35 5.87
CA ALA A 112 11.75 0.43 7.10
C ALA A 112 10.43 1.19 7.28
N GLY A 113 9.88 1.77 6.21
CA GLY A 113 8.57 2.42 6.21
C GLY A 113 7.42 1.46 6.53
N VAL A 114 7.43 0.26 5.95
CA VAL A 114 6.43 -0.79 6.22
C VAL A 114 6.51 -1.24 7.69
N ILE A 115 7.71 -1.45 8.22
CA ILE A 115 7.90 -1.80 9.64
C ILE A 115 7.38 -0.67 10.54
N GLY A 116 7.73 0.58 10.25
CA GLY A 116 7.22 1.75 10.98
C GLY A 116 5.71 1.85 10.94
N PHE A 117 5.08 1.58 9.79
CA PHE A 117 3.64 1.55 9.64
C PHE A 117 2.99 0.43 10.47
N ILE A 118 3.57 -0.77 10.48
CA ILE A 118 3.11 -1.89 11.31
C ILE A 118 3.15 -1.51 12.79
N VAL A 119 4.25 -0.92 13.25
CA VAL A 119 4.40 -0.46 14.64
C VAL A 119 3.33 0.59 14.98
N LEU A 120 3.07 1.56 14.08
CA LEU A 120 2.01 2.55 14.28
C LEU A 120 0.62 1.92 14.38
N VAL A 121 0.31 0.95 13.53
CA VAL A 121 -0.99 0.24 13.57
C VAL A 121 -1.17 -0.49 14.89
N PHE A 122 -0.12 -1.14 15.42
CA PHE A 122 -0.17 -1.79 16.73
C PHE A 122 -0.32 -0.78 17.87
N LEU A 123 0.41 0.33 17.84
CA LEU A 123 0.29 1.42 18.82
C LEU A 123 -1.10 2.04 18.83
N MET A 124 -1.71 2.26 17.66
CA MET A 124 -3.07 2.81 17.55
C MET A 124 -4.16 1.80 17.93
N GLY A 125 -3.88 0.51 17.86
CA GLY A 125 -4.78 -0.57 18.30
C GLY A 125 -4.94 -0.63 19.81
N ASP A 126 -3.97 -0.14 20.57
CA ASP A 126 -3.99 -0.09 22.04
C ASP A 126 -4.21 1.36 22.51
N VAL A 127 -5.50 1.70 22.69
CA VAL A 127 -5.94 3.06 23.07
C VAL A 127 -5.32 3.52 24.41
N ASP A 128 -5.08 2.58 25.33
CA ASP A 128 -4.44 2.87 26.62
C ASP A 128 -2.97 3.27 26.47
N LEU A 129 -2.27 2.71 25.51
CA LEU A 129 -0.89 3.04 25.18
C LEU A 129 -0.79 4.41 24.50
N CYS A 130 -1.75 4.75 23.62
CA CYS A 130 -1.85 6.07 23.02
C CYS A 130 -2.12 7.17 24.05
N MET A 131 -2.96 6.91 25.06
CA MET A 131 -3.19 7.87 26.13
C MET A 131 -1.94 8.11 27.01
N ARG A 132 -1.15 7.09 27.26
CA ARG A 132 0.11 7.20 28.01
C ARG A 132 1.20 7.96 27.24
N LEU A 133 1.27 7.79 25.93
CA LEU A 133 2.23 8.50 25.05
C LEU A 133 1.85 9.96 24.82
N ARG A 134 0.58 10.34 24.96
CA ARG A 134 0.12 11.71 24.82
C ARG A 134 0.68 12.64 25.89
N LEU A 135 0.91 12.13 27.11
CA LEU A 135 1.39 12.94 28.24
C LEU A 135 2.83 13.48 28.07
N PRO A 136 3.84 12.71 27.56
CA PRO A 136 5.19 13.23 27.39
C PRO A 136 5.38 14.09 26.13
N VAL A 137 4.48 14.04 25.15
CA VAL A 137 4.60 14.80 23.88
C VAL A 137 3.93 16.19 23.99
N ALA A 138 3.12 16.43 25.01
CA ALA A 138 2.37 17.67 25.22
C ALA A 138 3.05 18.65 26.21
N VAL A 139 4.32 18.38 26.62
CA VAL A 139 5.14 19.28 27.46
C VAL A 139 6.29 19.90 26.58
#